data_5e73b9b36e75fe3d70b75da1d5c4f08f
#
_entry.id   5e73b9b36e75fe3d70b75da1d5c4f08f
#
_cell.length_a   1.000
_cell.length_b   1.000
_cell.length_c   1.000
_cell.angle_alpha   90.00
_cell.angle_beta   90.00
_cell.angle_gamma   90.00
#
_symmetry.space_group_name_H-M   'P 1'
#
loop_
_entity.id
_entity.type
_entity.pdbx_description
1 polymer ?
#
loop_
_entity_poly.entity_id
_entity_poly.type
_entity_poly.pdbx_seq_one_letter_code
_entity_poly.pdbx_strand_id
1 'polypeptide(L)'
;MFAKTLRPDFFMYYFCHPNQLLIMSSAEKYEALNFLEQIVEEDLKSGHTKEVYTRFPPEPNGYLHLGHAKSICLNFGLAQQYGGKTNLRFDDTNPEAEDTEYVESIMEDVRWLGFDWEGEARYASDYFGQLYDWAVELIKADKAYVDFS
;
A
#
# COMPACT_ATOMS: atom_id res chain seq x y z
N MET A 1 6.92 17.37 2.04
CA MET A 1 6.56 18.78 1.76
C MET A 1 6.04 18.98 0.33
N PHE A 2 5.37 17.97 -0.22
CA PHE A 2 4.95 17.96 -1.64
C PHE A 2 3.63 18.67 -1.91
N ALA A 3 2.82 18.91 -0.91
CA ALA A 3 1.39 19.06 -1.14
C ALA A 3 0.75 20.40 -0.76
N LYS A 4 1.46 21.37 -0.26
CA LYS A 4 0.82 22.64 0.13
C LYS A 4 0.39 23.57 -1.01
N THR A 5 0.73 23.20 -2.28
CA THR A 5 0.46 24.06 -3.44
C THR A 5 -0.56 23.49 -4.44
N LEU A 6 -0.92 22.23 -4.36
CA LEU A 6 -1.93 21.61 -5.24
C LEU A 6 -3.19 21.29 -4.44
N ARG A 7 -4.36 21.56 -5.00
CA ARG A 7 -5.62 21.14 -4.38
C ARG A 7 -5.68 19.62 -4.36
N PRO A 8 -6.02 19.00 -3.21
CA PRO A 8 -6.16 17.54 -3.09
C PRO A 8 -7.09 16.95 -4.15
N ASP A 9 -8.21 17.64 -4.41
CA ASP A 9 -9.23 17.25 -5.39
C ASP A 9 -8.66 17.11 -6.80
N PHE A 10 -7.74 18.02 -7.18
CA PHE A 10 -7.11 18.00 -8.50
C PHE A 10 -6.14 16.81 -8.64
N PHE A 11 -5.35 16.55 -7.61
CA PHE A 11 -4.39 15.44 -7.61
C PHE A 11 -5.11 14.08 -7.61
N MET A 12 -6.12 13.93 -6.75
CA MET A 12 -7.01 12.77 -6.68
C MET A 12 -7.65 12.47 -8.04
N TYR A 13 -8.20 13.52 -8.69
CA TYR A 13 -8.88 13.37 -9.98
C TYR A 13 -7.96 12.87 -11.09
N TYR A 14 -6.74 13.41 -11.17
CA TYR A 14 -5.83 13.08 -12.28
C TYR A 14 -4.95 11.85 -12.05
N PHE A 15 -4.62 11.52 -10.80
CA PHE A 15 -3.68 10.43 -10.48
C PHE A 15 -4.35 9.17 -9.95
N CYS A 16 -5.42 9.31 -9.20
CA CYS A 16 -6.09 8.15 -8.61
C CYS A 16 -7.29 7.67 -9.46
N HIS A 17 -7.75 8.46 -10.43
CA HIS A 17 -8.83 8.09 -11.36
C HIS A 17 -8.40 8.33 -12.81
N PRO A 18 -7.39 7.60 -13.32
CA PRO A 18 -6.88 7.82 -14.68
C PRO A 18 -7.94 7.59 -15.77
N ASN A 19 -9.02 6.87 -15.47
CA ASN A 19 -10.07 6.54 -16.43
C ASN A 19 -11.23 7.54 -16.49
N GLN A 20 -11.30 8.55 -15.60
CA GLN A 20 -12.40 9.54 -15.60
C GLN A 20 -12.15 10.76 -16.51
N LEU A 21 -11.03 10.85 -17.21
CA LEU A 21 -10.66 12.00 -18.06
C LEU A 21 -11.40 12.09 -19.40
N LEU A 22 -12.37 11.21 -19.66
CA LEU A 22 -13.14 11.19 -20.92
C LEU A 22 -14.66 11.07 -20.69
N ILE A 23 -15.23 11.96 -19.88
CA ILE A 23 -16.68 12.14 -19.90
C ILE A 23 -17.03 13.25 -20.88
N MET A 24 -17.08 12.91 -22.16
CA MET A 24 -17.96 13.55 -23.15
C MET A 24 -18.19 12.56 -24.28
N SER A 25 -19.16 11.72 -24.15
CA SER A 25 -19.98 11.10 -25.20
C SER A 25 -20.68 9.85 -24.67
N SER A 26 -21.97 9.80 -24.82
CA SER A 26 -22.87 8.69 -24.52
C SER A 26 -22.55 7.47 -25.39
N ALA A 27 -21.68 6.61 -24.91
CA ALA A 27 -21.56 5.23 -25.36
C ALA A 27 -21.11 4.43 -24.14
N GLU A 28 -21.72 3.30 -23.86
CA GLU A 28 -21.30 2.36 -22.82
C GLU A 28 -19.82 2.04 -23.04
N LYS A 29 -18.95 2.67 -22.24
CA LYS A 29 -17.53 2.45 -22.30
C LYS A 29 -17.25 1.15 -21.52
N TYR A 30 -17.06 0.07 -22.23
CA TYR A 30 -16.38 -1.10 -21.68
C TYR A 30 -14.97 -0.66 -21.30
N GLU A 31 -14.78 -0.23 -20.06
CA GLU A 31 -13.45 0.02 -19.53
C GLU A 31 -12.75 -1.34 -19.42
N ALA A 32 -11.74 -1.54 -20.26
CA ALA A 32 -10.95 -2.75 -20.20
C ALA A 32 -10.21 -2.76 -18.84
N LEU A 33 -10.47 -3.78 -18.04
CA LEU A 33 -9.80 -3.99 -16.77
C LEU A 33 -8.29 -4.06 -16.99
N ASN A 34 -7.53 -3.40 -16.15
CA ASN A 34 -6.08 -3.59 -16.13
C ASN A 34 -5.75 -4.99 -15.59
N PHE A 35 -4.49 -5.42 -15.75
CA PHE A 35 -4.11 -6.81 -15.39
C PHE A 35 -4.27 -7.12 -13.89
N LEU A 36 -4.12 -6.13 -13.00
CA LEU A 36 -4.36 -6.31 -11.56
C LEU A 36 -5.83 -6.51 -11.25
N GLU A 37 -6.70 -5.72 -11.86
CA GLU A 37 -8.15 -5.85 -11.74
C GLU A 37 -8.62 -7.21 -12.29
N GLN A 38 -8.05 -7.68 -13.40
CA GLN A 38 -8.35 -9.00 -13.95
C GLN A 38 -8.02 -10.12 -12.96
N ILE A 39 -6.83 -10.07 -12.33
CA ILE A 39 -6.42 -11.05 -11.32
C ILE A 39 -7.35 -11.01 -10.10
N VAL A 40 -7.64 -9.81 -9.59
CA VAL A 40 -8.53 -9.62 -8.44
C VAL A 40 -9.93 -10.18 -8.74
N GLU A 41 -10.49 -9.88 -9.92
CA GLU A 41 -11.79 -10.41 -10.29
C GLU A 41 -11.79 -11.93 -10.46
N GLU A 42 -10.74 -12.50 -11.02
CA GLU A 42 -10.63 -13.95 -11.17
C GLU A 42 -10.53 -14.64 -9.80
N ASP A 43 -9.73 -14.11 -8.87
CA ASP A 43 -9.61 -14.63 -7.52
C ASP A 43 -10.92 -14.53 -6.71
N LEU A 44 -11.63 -13.42 -6.84
CA LEU A 44 -12.95 -13.26 -6.21
C LEU A 44 -13.99 -14.20 -6.82
N LYS A 45 -14.04 -14.32 -8.17
CA LYS A 45 -14.98 -15.20 -8.88
C LYS A 45 -14.74 -16.68 -8.61
N SER A 46 -13.47 -17.09 -8.54
CA SER A 46 -13.09 -18.48 -8.23
C SER A 46 -13.25 -18.85 -6.76
N GLY A 47 -13.43 -17.85 -5.88
CA GLY A 47 -13.48 -18.05 -4.43
C GLY A 47 -12.10 -18.31 -3.80
N HIS A 48 -11.03 -18.06 -4.53
CA HIS A 48 -9.66 -18.11 -4.01
C HIS A 48 -9.46 -17.11 -2.86
N THR A 49 -10.04 -15.94 -3.00
CA THR A 49 -10.15 -14.96 -1.91
C THR A 49 -11.60 -14.48 -1.74
N LYS A 50 -11.94 -14.02 -0.55
CA LYS A 50 -13.27 -13.46 -0.23
C LYS A 50 -13.27 -11.95 -0.12
N GLU A 51 -12.10 -11.35 0.09
CA GLU A 51 -11.93 -9.92 0.34
C GLU A 51 -10.60 -9.47 -0.27
N VAL A 52 -10.58 -8.25 -0.80
CA VAL A 52 -9.37 -7.62 -1.30
C VAL A 52 -8.64 -6.96 -0.14
N TYR A 53 -7.41 -7.37 0.07
CA TYR A 53 -6.56 -6.83 1.11
C TYR A 53 -5.24 -6.36 0.50
N THR A 54 -4.98 -5.06 0.55
CA THR A 54 -3.74 -4.47 0.05
C THR A 54 -2.86 -3.97 1.18
N ARG A 55 -1.65 -3.57 0.86
CA ARG A 55 -0.69 -3.05 1.83
C ARG A 55 0.16 -1.95 1.21
N PHE A 56 0.33 -0.86 1.94
CA PHE A 56 1.35 0.14 1.65
C PHE A 56 2.46 0.06 2.70
N PRO A 57 3.69 -0.39 2.36
CA PRO A 57 4.79 -0.60 3.29
C PRO A 57 5.91 0.44 3.10
N PRO A 58 5.74 1.71 3.52
CA PRO A 58 6.79 2.71 3.39
C PRO A 58 7.91 2.48 4.42
N GLU A 59 9.16 2.80 4.04
CA GLU A 59 10.24 3.00 4.98
C GLU A 59 10.17 4.43 5.53
N PRO A 60 10.23 4.64 6.88
CA PRO A 60 10.14 5.98 7.46
C PRO A 60 11.52 6.68 7.51
N ASN A 61 12.23 6.70 6.38
CA ASN A 61 13.59 7.23 6.21
C ASN A 61 13.64 8.53 5.38
N GLY A 62 12.49 9.10 5.04
CA GLY A 62 12.38 10.32 4.26
C GLY A 62 10.96 10.68 3.88
N TYR A 63 10.79 11.84 3.28
CA TYR A 63 9.49 12.30 2.77
C TYR A 63 9.06 11.55 1.52
N LEU A 64 7.75 11.39 1.35
CA LEU A 64 7.19 10.78 0.16
C LEU A 64 7.43 11.62 -1.10
N HIS A 65 7.56 10.96 -2.22
CA HIS A 65 7.63 11.58 -3.55
C HIS A 65 6.53 11.03 -4.47
N LEU A 66 6.45 11.54 -5.70
CA LEU A 66 5.39 11.18 -6.66
C LEU A 66 5.27 9.68 -6.92
N GLY A 67 6.39 8.94 -6.89
CA GLY A 67 6.37 7.49 -7.03
C GLY A 67 5.60 6.80 -5.89
N HIS A 68 5.77 7.27 -4.66
CA HIS A 68 5.00 6.79 -3.51
C HIS A 68 3.51 7.15 -3.64
N ALA A 69 3.18 8.37 -4.06
CA ALA A 69 1.80 8.77 -4.29
C ALA A 69 1.11 7.86 -5.31
N LYS A 70 1.80 7.48 -6.40
CA LYS A 70 1.29 6.51 -7.38
C LYS A 70 1.03 5.15 -6.75
N SER A 71 1.94 4.65 -5.89
CA SER A 71 1.78 3.39 -5.19
C SER A 71 0.62 3.43 -4.19
N ILE A 72 0.45 4.54 -3.46
CA ILE A 72 -0.68 4.77 -2.56
C ILE A 72 -2.00 4.70 -3.35
N CYS A 73 -2.13 5.49 -4.42
CA CYS A 73 -3.33 5.49 -5.26
C CYS A 73 -3.66 4.10 -5.82
N LEU A 74 -2.64 3.34 -6.22
CA LEU A 74 -2.84 1.97 -6.72
C LEU A 74 -3.36 1.04 -5.62
N ASN A 75 -2.69 0.98 -4.47
CA ASN A 75 -3.04 0.04 -3.41
C ASN A 75 -4.37 0.39 -2.75
N PHE A 76 -4.53 1.62 -2.33
CA PHE A 76 -5.76 2.07 -1.68
C PHE A 76 -6.93 2.16 -2.65
N GLY A 77 -6.69 2.64 -3.88
CA GLY A 77 -7.71 2.72 -4.92
C GLY A 77 -8.25 1.36 -5.31
N LEU A 78 -7.37 0.35 -5.48
CA LEU A 78 -7.78 -1.02 -5.78
C LEU A 78 -8.64 -1.59 -4.64
N ALA A 79 -8.19 -1.46 -3.38
CA ALA A 79 -8.99 -1.92 -2.24
C ALA A 79 -10.35 -1.22 -2.18
N GLN A 80 -10.39 0.09 -2.35
CA GLN A 80 -11.62 0.87 -2.33
C GLN A 80 -12.59 0.45 -3.45
N GLN A 81 -12.09 0.21 -4.67
CA GLN A 81 -12.88 -0.21 -5.82
C GLN A 81 -13.60 -1.54 -5.57
N TYR A 82 -12.97 -2.46 -4.86
CA TYR A 82 -13.54 -3.79 -4.57
C TYR A 82 -14.10 -3.91 -3.14
N GLY A 83 -14.30 -2.79 -2.43
CA GLY A 83 -14.85 -2.80 -1.08
C GLY A 83 -13.96 -3.51 -0.06
N GLY A 84 -12.67 -3.59 -0.35
CA GLY A 84 -11.65 -4.22 0.46
C GLY A 84 -10.98 -3.25 1.44
N LYS A 85 -9.82 -3.64 1.95
CA LYS A 85 -9.09 -2.92 3.00
C LYS A 85 -7.62 -2.74 2.63
N THR A 86 -6.99 -1.71 3.17
CA THR A 86 -5.55 -1.48 3.04
C THR A 86 -4.91 -1.35 4.42
N ASN A 87 -3.81 -2.06 4.64
CA ASN A 87 -2.97 -1.86 5.81
C ASN A 87 -1.85 -0.86 5.51
N LEU A 88 -1.60 0.05 6.43
CA LEU A 88 -0.35 0.81 6.49
C LEU A 88 0.60 0.06 7.41
N ARG A 89 1.76 -0.35 6.88
CA ARG A 89 2.79 -1.03 7.67
C ARG A 89 4.14 -0.42 7.38
N PHE A 90 4.69 0.27 8.33
CA PHE A 90 6.05 0.81 8.25
C PHE A 90 7.07 -0.32 8.21
N ASP A 91 8.01 -0.23 7.26
CA ASP A 91 9.17 -1.10 7.19
C ASP A 91 10.33 -0.43 7.94
N ASP A 92 10.19 -0.39 9.26
CA ASP A 92 11.09 0.27 10.19
C ASP A 92 12.17 -0.71 10.67
N THR A 93 12.99 -1.19 9.72
CA THR A 93 14.02 -2.19 9.97
C THR A 93 15.42 -1.61 10.12
N ASN A 94 15.59 -0.30 9.89
CA ASN A 94 16.87 0.41 10.01
C ASN A 94 16.78 1.60 10.98
N PRO A 95 17.00 1.38 12.28
CA PRO A 95 16.84 2.43 13.31
C PRO A 95 17.81 3.62 13.17
N GLU A 96 18.86 3.51 12.38
CA GLU A 96 19.81 4.62 12.15
C GLU A 96 19.28 5.66 11.15
N ALA A 97 18.33 5.29 10.32
CA ALA A 97 17.81 6.14 9.24
C ALA A 97 16.36 6.58 9.44
N GLU A 98 15.71 6.11 10.49
CA GLU A 98 14.27 6.29 10.73
C GLU A 98 14.01 7.40 11.74
N ASP A 99 12.97 8.21 11.45
CA ASP A 99 12.53 9.28 12.34
C ASP A 99 11.01 9.30 12.44
N THR A 100 10.52 9.61 13.64
CA THR A 100 9.09 9.79 13.91
C THR A 100 8.47 10.91 13.07
N GLU A 101 9.24 11.92 12.70
CA GLU A 101 8.80 12.98 11.79
C GLU A 101 8.37 12.42 10.44
N TYR A 102 9.12 11.45 9.90
CA TYR A 102 8.76 10.81 8.62
C TYR A 102 7.52 9.93 8.75
N VAL A 103 7.35 9.23 9.86
CA VAL A 103 6.14 8.44 10.14
C VAL A 103 4.91 9.34 10.11
N GLU A 104 4.92 10.45 10.83
CA GLU A 104 3.81 11.41 10.90
C GLU A 104 3.54 12.04 9.53
N SER A 105 4.58 12.45 8.81
CA SER A 105 4.46 13.02 7.47
C SER A 105 3.85 12.04 6.47
N ILE A 106 4.26 10.76 6.50
CA ILE A 106 3.71 9.72 5.63
C ILE A 106 2.23 9.49 5.91
N MET A 107 1.84 9.43 7.18
CA MET A 107 0.44 9.30 7.56
C MET A 107 -0.40 10.51 7.10
N GLU A 108 0.13 11.73 7.24
CA GLU A 108 -0.51 12.95 6.77
C GLU A 108 -0.66 12.93 5.24
N ASP A 109 0.36 12.53 4.52
CA ASP A 109 0.35 12.45 3.06
C ASP A 109 -0.67 11.44 2.52
N VAL A 110 -0.81 10.27 3.15
CA VAL A 110 -1.84 9.28 2.79
C VAL A 110 -3.24 9.87 2.97
N ARG A 111 -3.50 10.53 4.11
CA ARG A 111 -4.79 11.19 4.37
C ARG A 111 -5.03 12.37 3.44
N TRP A 112 -3.99 13.15 3.13
CA TRP A 112 -4.08 14.24 2.17
C TRP A 112 -4.47 13.76 0.77
N LEU A 113 -4.00 12.57 0.37
CA LEU A 113 -4.42 11.91 -0.87
C LEU A 113 -5.86 11.38 -0.82
N GLY A 114 -6.56 11.51 0.31
CA GLY A 114 -7.95 11.10 0.47
C GLY A 114 -8.15 9.64 0.86
N PHE A 115 -7.10 8.97 1.33
CA PHE A 115 -7.14 7.59 1.78
C PHE A 115 -6.99 7.46 3.29
N ASP A 116 -7.46 6.35 3.82
CA ASP A 116 -7.22 5.92 5.19
C ASP A 116 -7.00 4.40 5.21
N TRP A 117 -6.36 3.90 6.26
CA TRP A 117 -6.02 2.48 6.41
C TRP A 117 -6.86 1.81 7.48
N GLU A 118 -6.90 0.47 7.44
CA GLU A 118 -7.65 -0.34 8.39
C GLU A 118 -6.92 -0.45 9.73
N GLY A 119 -7.58 -0.02 10.80
CA GLY A 119 -7.06 -0.10 12.17
C GLY A 119 -5.88 0.82 12.44
N GLU A 120 -4.93 0.34 13.22
CA GLU A 120 -3.71 1.08 13.55
C GLU A 120 -2.61 0.83 12.52
N ALA A 121 -1.71 1.80 12.35
CA ALA A 121 -0.49 1.59 11.59
C ALA A 121 0.37 0.52 12.28
N ARG A 122 0.96 -0.37 11.50
CA ARG A 122 1.79 -1.47 11.99
C ARG A 122 3.26 -1.16 11.72
N TYR A 123 4.12 -1.73 12.54
CA TYR A 123 5.57 -1.57 12.43
C TYR A 123 6.23 -2.94 12.30
N ALA A 124 7.18 -3.07 11.39
CA ALA A 124 7.92 -4.32 11.21
C ALA A 124 8.72 -4.68 12.47
N SER A 125 9.26 -3.68 13.17
CA SER A 125 10.00 -3.83 14.42
C SER A 125 9.21 -4.50 15.55
N ASP A 126 7.88 -4.33 15.57
CA ASP A 126 7.02 -4.97 16.56
C ASP A 126 7.06 -6.51 16.51
N TYR A 127 7.49 -7.05 15.36
CA TYR A 127 7.50 -8.50 15.10
C TYR A 127 8.89 -9.14 15.19
N PHE A 128 9.95 -8.40 15.52
CA PHE A 128 11.32 -8.93 15.52
C PHE A 128 11.50 -10.15 16.44
N GLY A 129 10.92 -10.14 17.63
CA GLY A 129 10.95 -11.30 18.52
C GLY A 129 10.34 -12.55 17.89
N GLN A 130 9.15 -12.41 17.31
CA GLN A 130 8.45 -13.51 16.65
C GLN A 130 9.19 -14.00 15.38
N LEU A 131 9.75 -13.09 14.60
CA LEU A 131 10.55 -13.44 13.42
C LEU A 131 11.80 -14.24 13.80
N TYR A 132 12.46 -13.85 14.90
CA TYR A 132 13.58 -14.61 15.44
C TYR A 132 13.18 -16.03 15.86
N ASP A 133 12.09 -16.18 16.58
CA ASP A 133 11.58 -17.47 17.00
C ASP A 133 11.25 -18.38 15.80
N TRP A 134 10.60 -17.84 14.77
CA TRP A 134 10.32 -18.56 13.53
C TRP A 134 11.60 -18.94 12.77
N ALA A 135 12.61 -18.07 12.73
CA ALA A 135 13.90 -18.41 12.13
C ALA A 135 14.55 -19.60 12.83
N VAL A 136 14.52 -19.61 14.16
CA VAL A 136 15.03 -20.75 14.97
C VAL A 136 14.24 -22.04 14.71
N GLU A 137 12.91 -21.95 14.56
CA GLU A 137 12.08 -23.10 14.20
C GLU A 137 12.42 -23.66 12.80
N LEU A 138 12.63 -22.79 11.82
CA LEU A 138 13.03 -23.19 10.49
C LEU A 138 14.39 -23.89 10.47
N ILE A 139 15.35 -23.41 11.26
CA ILE A 139 16.67 -24.05 11.40
C ILE A 139 16.51 -25.43 12.05
N LYS A 140 15.72 -25.55 13.11
CA LYS A 140 15.46 -26.84 13.78
C LYS A 140 14.74 -27.84 12.87
N ALA A 141 13.99 -27.35 11.90
CA ALA A 141 13.28 -28.16 10.90
C ALA A 141 14.10 -28.48 9.65
N ASP A 142 15.40 -28.15 9.63
CA ASP A 142 16.32 -28.29 8.47
C ASP A 142 15.84 -27.55 7.19
N LYS A 143 15.10 -26.44 7.37
CA LYS A 143 14.59 -25.61 6.28
C LYS A 143 15.36 -24.29 6.11
N ALA A 144 16.23 -23.98 7.04
CA ALA A 144 17.13 -22.84 7.00
C ALA A 144 18.44 -23.17 7.70
N TYR A 145 19.49 -22.40 7.43
CA TYR A 145 20.79 -22.56 8.08
C TYR A 145 21.40 -21.18 8.36
N VAL A 146 22.34 -21.13 9.29
CA VAL A 146 23.13 -19.92 9.57
C VAL A 146 24.38 -19.93 8.70
N ASP A 147 24.57 -18.88 7.93
CA ASP A 147 25.80 -18.63 7.17
C ASP A 147 26.76 -17.78 7.99
N PHE A 148 28.03 -18.15 7.99
CA PHE A 148 29.09 -17.46 8.72
C PHE A 148 30.14 -16.82 7.78
N SER A 149 29.80 -16.64 6.49
CA SER A 149 30.71 -16.03 5.52
C SER A 149 30.88 -14.51 5.71
#